data_934eb6ace68415e2c6fad7fb2d4f2b65
#
_entry.id   934eb6ace68415e2c6fad7fb2d4f2b65
#
_cell.length_a   1.000
_cell.length_b   1.000
_cell.length_c   1.000
_cell.angle_alpha   90.00
_cell.angle_beta   90.00
_cell.angle_gamma   90.00
#
_symmetry.space_group_name_H-M   'P 1'
#
loop_
_entity.id
_entity.type
_entity.pdbx_description
1 polymer ?
#
loop_
_entity_poly.entity_id
_entity_poly.type
_entity_poly.pdbx_seq_one_letter_code
_entity_poly.pdbx_strand_id
1 'polypeptide(L)'
;KLNSVMVATRELDIESTADRNWTRERLQLTHGFGAAIAPVNSVDADGLPNLLTSNIPPQSSEDELNITIDGSRIYFGELTNHYVMVKTNENEFDYPLDEGKNAQTRYEDDKGIKLDSFFKKAALAWELGDVNVLISDQLGSDSRLLLYRNIFERVNKIAPFLTLDPDPYAVTIDGSIYWIHDAYTYTNSFPYSSEYGQKVNYLRNSVKVVTDAQTGDIDLYLFDESDFIASTWSKIFPTIFKSANEMPSSLKAHVRYPEMLFQMQSEMYLRYHVTDADVFFVGEDFWSIPTEKFKQKEQLVEPYYVVMTLPGESEEEFALILPFNPQNRPNTIAWLAGRSDGDNYGKLRAYRFPTERQINGPTQIEALIDQDPAISQQITLWDSAGSEVIRGNLLMIPIGNSVIYVEPIYLQASSRKLPQLVRVVVANGNVIAMEEDFATALY
;
A
#
# COMPACT_ATOMS: atom_id res chain seq x y z
N LYS A 1 -3.54 19.14 10.82
CA LYS A 1 -2.38 18.93 9.95
C LYS A 1 -2.40 17.48 9.50
N LEU A 2 -2.36 17.26 8.19
CA LEU A 2 -2.25 15.90 7.63
C LEU A 2 -0.84 15.37 7.85
N ASN A 3 -0.72 14.10 8.25
CA ASN A 3 0.55 13.39 8.34
C ASN A 3 0.43 12.09 7.56
N SER A 4 1.40 11.81 6.70
CA SER A 4 1.50 10.53 6.02
C SER A 4 2.20 9.52 6.93
N VAL A 5 1.62 8.33 7.06
CA VAL A 5 2.19 7.25 7.88
C VAL A 5 2.29 5.97 7.07
N MET A 6 3.27 5.16 7.38
CA MET A 6 3.34 3.75 6.97
C MET A 6 2.73 2.88 8.05
N VAL A 7 1.90 1.92 7.64
CA VAL A 7 1.31 0.91 8.52
C VAL A 7 1.83 -0.46 8.09
N ALA A 8 2.40 -1.21 9.01
CA ALA A 8 2.86 -2.57 8.79
C ALA A 8 2.18 -3.50 9.79
N THR A 9 1.27 -4.32 9.30
CA THR A 9 0.59 -5.35 10.09
C THR A 9 1.53 -6.50 10.41
N ARG A 10 1.37 -7.12 11.58
CA ARG A 10 2.16 -8.26 12.01
C ARG A 10 1.36 -9.54 11.82
N GLU A 11 1.44 -10.12 10.65
CA GLU A 11 0.87 -11.43 10.36
C GLU A 11 1.83 -12.56 10.76
N LEU A 12 1.30 -13.73 11.05
CA LEU A 12 2.11 -14.91 11.37
C LEU A 12 2.63 -15.57 10.09
N ASP A 13 3.94 -15.69 9.98
CA ASP A 13 4.59 -16.57 9.03
C ASP A 13 4.65 -18.01 9.60
N ILE A 14 3.59 -18.76 9.35
CA ILE A 14 3.47 -20.15 9.83
C ILE A 14 4.55 -21.04 9.19
N GLU A 15 4.96 -20.74 7.95
CA GLU A 15 5.91 -21.55 7.21
C GLU A 15 7.32 -21.50 7.81
N SER A 16 7.70 -20.36 8.39
CA SER A 16 8.98 -20.18 9.07
C SER A 16 9.00 -20.64 10.53
N THR A 17 7.87 -21.14 11.05
CA THR A 17 7.77 -21.55 12.45
C THR A 17 8.42 -22.92 12.68
N ALA A 18 9.25 -23.06 13.75
CA ALA A 18 9.77 -24.33 14.19
C ALA A 18 8.68 -25.22 14.81
N ASP A 19 8.89 -26.54 14.81
CA ASP A 19 8.00 -27.54 15.44
C ASP A 19 6.57 -27.53 14.90
N ARG A 20 6.44 -27.56 13.60
CA ARG A 20 5.16 -27.59 12.89
C ARG A 20 4.43 -28.91 13.11
N ASN A 21 3.18 -28.81 13.54
CA ASN A 21 2.23 -29.92 13.57
C ASN A 21 0.82 -29.39 13.36
N TRP A 22 -0.11 -30.30 13.05
CA TRP A 22 -1.49 -29.93 12.70
C TRP A 22 -2.19 -29.08 13.77
N THR A 23 -2.10 -29.49 15.05
CA THR A 23 -2.71 -28.75 16.17
C THR A 23 -2.16 -27.34 16.26
N ARG A 24 -0.83 -27.21 16.18
CA ARG A 24 -0.18 -25.91 16.26
C ARG A 24 -0.56 -24.98 15.11
N GLU A 25 -0.53 -25.50 13.88
CA GLU A 25 -0.83 -24.71 12.67
C GLU A 25 -2.32 -24.38 12.52
N ARG A 26 -3.22 -25.25 12.99
CA ARG A 26 -4.65 -25.13 12.72
C ARG A 26 -5.47 -24.65 13.91
N LEU A 27 -4.99 -24.85 15.14
CA LEU A 27 -5.74 -24.56 16.36
C LEU A 27 -5.05 -23.51 17.27
N GLN A 28 -3.72 -23.43 17.24
CA GLN A 28 -2.97 -22.55 18.15
C GLN A 28 -2.44 -21.30 17.46
N LEU A 29 -1.80 -21.40 16.29
CA LEU A 29 -1.27 -20.26 15.52
C LEU A 29 -2.34 -19.74 14.55
N THR A 30 -3.42 -19.21 15.08
CA THR A 30 -4.62 -18.87 14.31
C THR A 30 -4.63 -17.47 13.75
N HIS A 31 -3.86 -16.54 14.32
CA HIS A 31 -3.90 -15.11 13.95
C HIS A 31 -2.55 -14.43 14.15
N GLY A 32 -2.32 -13.35 13.42
CA GLY A 32 -1.28 -12.38 13.68
C GLY A 32 -1.70 -11.37 14.75
N PHE A 33 -0.77 -10.50 15.19
CA PHE A 33 -1.04 -9.60 16.30
C PHE A 33 -0.41 -8.21 16.12
N GLY A 34 -1.25 -7.19 16.03
CA GLY A 34 -0.86 -5.79 16.05
C GLY A 34 -0.31 -5.26 14.73
N ALA A 35 0.06 -4.00 14.77
CA ALA A 35 0.72 -3.29 13.69
C ALA A 35 1.80 -2.38 14.23
N ALA A 36 2.77 -2.03 13.39
CA ALA A 36 3.71 -0.94 13.59
C ALA A 36 3.30 0.24 12.71
N ILE A 37 3.32 1.44 13.26
CA ILE A 37 2.97 2.67 12.54
C ILE A 37 4.12 3.65 12.69
N ALA A 38 4.59 4.22 11.57
CA ALA A 38 5.65 5.21 11.55
C ALA A 38 5.32 6.36 10.58
N PRO A 39 5.66 7.63 10.90
CA PRO A 39 5.61 8.71 9.93
C PRO A 39 6.59 8.43 8.79
N VAL A 40 6.24 8.83 7.57
CA VAL A 40 7.12 8.64 6.40
C VAL A 40 8.32 9.60 6.38
N ASN A 41 8.28 10.66 7.17
CA ASN A 41 9.25 11.76 7.16
C ASN A 41 10.08 11.88 8.44
N SER A 42 10.13 10.85 9.28
CA SER A 42 10.79 10.88 10.58
C SER A 42 11.53 9.57 10.86
N VAL A 43 12.77 9.70 11.29
CA VAL A 43 13.62 8.59 11.75
C VAL A 43 14.11 8.87 13.16
N ASP A 44 14.51 7.83 13.88
CA ASP A 44 15.18 7.94 15.17
C ASP A 44 16.68 8.29 15.02
N ALA A 45 17.38 8.37 16.15
CA ALA A 45 18.82 8.71 16.18
C ALA A 45 19.72 7.68 15.46
N ASP A 46 19.24 6.47 15.25
CA ASP A 46 19.92 5.39 14.55
C ASP A 46 19.57 5.30 13.07
N GLY A 47 18.74 6.22 12.55
CA GLY A 47 18.26 6.24 11.16
C GLY A 47 17.18 5.19 10.86
N LEU A 48 16.54 4.63 11.88
CA LEU A 48 15.42 3.70 11.77
C LEU A 48 14.08 4.45 11.82
N PRO A 49 12.98 3.87 11.31
CA PRO A 49 11.68 4.48 11.41
C PRO A 49 11.28 4.85 12.84
N ASN A 50 10.87 6.09 13.07
CA ASN A 50 10.40 6.55 14.38
C ASN A 50 8.99 6.01 14.62
N LEU A 51 8.85 4.95 15.41
CA LEU A 51 7.58 4.24 15.57
C LEU A 51 6.60 4.99 16.48
N LEU A 52 5.47 5.41 15.96
CA LEU A 52 4.33 5.96 16.71
C LEU A 52 3.55 4.85 17.41
N THR A 53 3.45 3.69 16.79
CA THR A 53 2.90 2.47 17.41
C THR A 53 3.92 1.36 17.27
N SER A 54 4.28 0.73 18.39
CA SER A 54 5.31 -0.29 18.47
C SER A 54 4.95 -1.37 19.50
N ASN A 55 5.88 -2.28 19.78
CA ASN A 55 5.77 -3.37 20.77
C ASN A 55 4.66 -4.41 20.49
N ILE A 56 4.64 -5.45 21.32
CA ILE A 56 3.61 -6.50 21.34
C ILE A 56 3.32 -6.79 22.83
N PRO A 57 2.12 -6.45 23.34
CA PRO A 57 1.00 -5.79 22.66
C PRO A 57 1.34 -4.37 22.19
N PRO A 58 0.60 -3.84 21.18
CA PRO A 58 0.86 -2.52 20.63
C PRO A 58 0.78 -1.42 21.69
N GLN A 59 1.73 -0.49 21.63
CA GLN A 59 1.76 0.72 22.46
C GLN A 59 1.90 1.90 21.50
N SER A 60 1.00 2.86 21.60
CA SER A 60 1.00 4.07 20.77
C SER A 60 1.45 5.27 21.59
N SER A 61 2.22 6.16 20.95
CA SER A 61 2.61 7.45 21.52
C SER A 61 1.52 8.51 21.38
N GLU A 62 0.57 8.29 20.49
CA GLU A 62 -0.57 9.18 20.23
C GLU A 62 -1.88 8.41 20.39
N ASP A 63 -2.88 9.01 21.07
CA ASP A 63 -4.15 8.36 21.37
C ASP A 63 -4.96 8.02 20.12
N GLU A 64 -4.87 8.86 19.07
CA GLU A 64 -5.59 8.66 17.80
C GLU A 64 -5.13 7.42 17.03
N LEU A 65 -3.90 6.98 17.27
CA LEU A 65 -3.30 5.81 16.61
C LEU A 65 -3.39 4.55 17.47
N ASN A 66 -4.04 4.63 18.63
CA ASN A 66 -4.06 3.55 19.59
C ASN A 66 -4.84 2.35 19.08
N ILE A 67 -4.16 1.21 18.93
CA ILE A 67 -4.76 -0.08 18.61
C ILE A 67 -5.04 -0.80 19.92
N THR A 68 -6.29 -1.20 20.15
CA THR A 68 -6.66 -1.96 21.36
C THR A 68 -6.13 -3.39 21.25
N ILE A 69 -5.90 -4.05 22.38
CA ILE A 69 -5.49 -5.46 22.40
C ILE A 69 -6.52 -6.33 21.65
N ASP A 70 -7.80 -6.09 21.88
CA ASP A 70 -8.88 -6.86 21.25
C ASP A 70 -8.98 -6.60 19.73
N GLY A 71 -8.70 -5.38 19.29
CA GLY A 71 -8.67 -5.02 17.86
C GLY A 71 -7.36 -5.36 17.12
N SER A 72 -6.37 -5.93 17.82
CA SER A 72 -5.05 -6.23 17.25
C SER A 72 -4.95 -7.57 16.54
N ARG A 73 -5.93 -8.46 16.69
CA ARG A 73 -5.86 -9.83 16.15
C ARG A 73 -6.20 -9.86 14.67
N ILE A 74 -5.29 -10.45 13.88
CA ILE A 74 -5.40 -10.52 12.43
C ILE A 74 -5.66 -11.96 12.02
N TYR A 75 -6.94 -12.32 11.99
CA TYR A 75 -7.39 -13.63 11.47
C TYR A 75 -7.48 -13.63 9.95
N PHE A 76 -7.66 -12.46 9.33
CA PHE A 76 -7.79 -12.27 7.89
C PHE A 76 -6.81 -11.21 7.43
N GLY A 77 -5.92 -11.57 6.52
CA GLY A 77 -4.84 -10.70 6.05
C GLY A 77 -4.26 -11.15 4.70
N GLU A 78 -3.12 -10.59 4.33
CA GLU A 78 -2.45 -10.89 3.06
C GLU A 78 -1.67 -12.20 3.08
N LEU A 79 -1.13 -12.59 4.25
CA LEU A 79 -0.29 -13.80 4.41
C LEU A 79 -1.05 -14.99 5.01
N THR A 80 -2.32 -14.83 5.34
CA THR A 80 -3.14 -15.86 6.00
C THR A 80 -3.69 -16.90 5.01
N ASN A 81 -2.82 -17.64 4.35
CA ASN A 81 -3.16 -18.58 3.26
C ASN A 81 -3.75 -19.91 3.71
N HIS A 82 -3.79 -20.20 5.02
CA HIS A 82 -4.25 -21.46 5.56
C HIS A 82 -5.59 -21.31 6.28
N TYR A 83 -6.44 -22.34 6.22
CA TYR A 83 -7.60 -22.40 7.11
C TYR A 83 -7.17 -22.62 8.55
N VAL A 84 -7.95 -22.14 9.50
CA VAL A 84 -7.78 -22.42 10.94
C VAL A 84 -9.12 -22.73 11.59
N MET A 85 -9.05 -23.36 12.74
CA MET A 85 -10.20 -23.65 13.56
C MET A 85 -10.09 -22.92 14.89
N VAL A 86 -11.14 -22.22 15.24
CA VAL A 86 -11.25 -21.41 16.45
C VAL A 86 -12.35 -21.91 17.37
N LYS A 87 -12.43 -21.39 18.58
CA LYS A 87 -13.36 -21.89 19.63
C LYS A 87 -13.19 -23.39 19.85
N THR A 88 -11.96 -23.88 19.79
CA THR A 88 -11.61 -25.30 20.03
C THR A 88 -11.36 -25.55 21.53
N ASN A 89 -11.00 -26.78 21.90
CA ASN A 89 -10.56 -27.10 23.26
C ASN A 89 -9.12 -26.61 23.53
N GLU A 90 -8.35 -26.31 22.47
CA GLU A 90 -7.04 -25.66 22.55
C GLU A 90 -7.18 -24.15 22.75
N ASN A 91 -6.23 -23.56 23.47
CA ASN A 91 -6.07 -22.12 23.51
C ASN A 91 -5.24 -21.64 22.33
N GLU A 92 -5.58 -20.49 21.80
CA GLU A 92 -4.87 -19.85 20.71
C GLU A 92 -3.67 -19.08 21.28
N PHE A 93 -2.54 -19.08 20.56
CA PHE A 93 -1.41 -18.23 20.83
C PHE A 93 -1.80 -16.78 20.50
N ASP A 94 -1.65 -15.87 21.43
CA ASP A 94 -1.98 -14.46 21.23
C ASP A 94 -0.70 -13.65 20.88
N TYR A 95 0.21 -13.54 21.84
CA TYR A 95 1.49 -12.85 21.64
C TYR A 95 2.55 -13.36 22.64
N PRO A 96 3.84 -13.14 22.35
CA PRO A 96 4.90 -13.54 23.26
C PRO A 96 4.93 -12.65 24.51
N LEU A 97 5.21 -13.25 25.65
CA LEU A 97 5.50 -12.61 26.92
C LEU A 97 6.97 -12.81 27.29
N ASP A 98 7.40 -12.12 28.34
CA ASP A 98 8.74 -12.30 28.92
C ASP A 98 8.97 -13.74 29.44
N GLU A 99 10.23 -14.11 29.63
CA GLU A 99 10.66 -15.42 30.14
C GLU A 99 10.24 -16.63 29.27
N GLY A 100 9.97 -16.44 27.97
CA GLY A 100 9.56 -17.52 27.06
C GLY A 100 8.13 -18.00 27.26
N LYS A 101 7.31 -17.25 27.98
CA LYS A 101 5.87 -17.48 28.11
C LYS A 101 5.11 -16.87 26.94
N ASN A 102 3.88 -17.31 26.72
CA ASN A 102 3.00 -16.79 25.70
C ASN A 102 1.66 -16.40 26.34
N ALA A 103 1.13 -15.25 25.93
CA ALA A 103 -0.26 -14.92 26.14
C ALA A 103 -1.13 -15.88 25.30
N GLN A 104 -2.28 -16.23 25.84
CA GLN A 104 -3.25 -17.10 25.17
C GLN A 104 -4.60 -16.42 25.09
N THR A 105 -5.32 -16.71 24.04
CA THR A 105 -6.66 -16.17 23.81
C THR A 105 -7.60 -17.24 23.31
N ARG A 106 -8.85 -16.88 23.10
CA ARG A 106 -9.85 -17.65 22.36
C ARG A 106 -10.65 -16.69 21.49
N TYR A 107 -10.93 -17.10 20.29
CA TYR A 107 -11.78 -16.34 19.38
C TYR A 107 -13.18 -16.14 19.98
N GLU A 108 -13.63 -14.89 20.08
CA GLU A 108 -14.91 -14.57 20.73
C GLU A 108 -16.05 -14.41 19.72
N ASP A 109 -15.76 -14.03 18.50
CA ASP A 109 -16.75 -13.77 17.47
C ASP A 109 -17.47 -15.03 16.99
N ASP A 110 -18.66 -14.85 16.43
CA ASP A 110 -19.48 -15.95 15.91
C ASP A 110 -19.36 -16.15 14.40
N LYS A 111 -18.15 -15.83 13.84
CA LYS A 111 -17.87 -16.00 12.41
C LYS A 111 -17.30 -17.40 12.09
N GLY A 112 -17.34 -17.74 10.81
CA GLY A 112 -16.87 -19.04 10.33
C GLY A 112 -17.94 -20.14 10.33
N ILE A 113 -17.58 -21.30 9.81
CA ILE A 113 -18.47 -22.44 9.65
C ILE A 113 -18.48 -23.26 10.94
N LYS A 114 -19.63 -23.34 11.60
CA LYS A 114 -19.79 -24.10 12.85
C LYS A 114 -19.66 -25.62 12.61
N LEU A 115 -18.83 -26.28 13.43
CA LEU A 115 -18.52 -27.70 13.34
C LEU A 115 -19.45 -28.56 14.24
N ASP A 116 -20.74 -28.25 14.26
CA ASP A 116 -21.74 -28.78 15.19
C ASP A 116 -22.32 -30.15 14.81
N SER A 117 -21.95 -30.72 13.65
CA SER A 117 -22.44 -32.03 13.23
C SER A 117 -21.37 -32.86 12.55
N PHE A 118 -21.50 -34.20 12.68
CA PHE A 118 -20.62 -35.17 12.02
C PHE A 118 -20.61 -34.97 10.49
N PHE A 119 -21.75 -34.72 9.87
CA PHE A 119 -21.86 -34.57 8.41
C PHE A 119 -21.13 -33.31 7.93
N LYS A 120 -21.18 -32.19 8.67
CA LYS A 120 -20.42 -30.99 8.34
C LYS A 120 -18.92 -31.24 8.45
N LYS A 121 -18.46 -31.87 9.55
CA LYS A 121 -17.05 -32.25 9.73
C LYS A 121 -16.57 -33.18 8.61
N ALA A 122 -17.36 -34.17 8.22
CA ALA A 122 -17.02 -35.10 7.15
C ALA A 122 -16.93 -34.42 5.78
N ALA A 123 -17.89 -33.53 5.46
CA ALA A 123 -17.87 -32.77 4.22
C ALA A 123 -16.67 -31.82 4.14
N LEU A 124 -16.35 -31.13 5.24
CA LEU A 124 -15.21 -30.23 5.30
C LEU A 124 -13.87 -30.98 5.29
N ALA A 125 -13.78 -32.13 5.97
CA ALA A 125 -12.61 -33.02 5.91
C ALA A 125 -12.35 -33.51 4.47
N TRP A 126 -13.39 -33.82 3.73
CA TRP A 126 -13.31 -34.19 2.32
C TRP A 126 -12.86 -33.00 1.44
N GLU A 127 -13.50 -31.86 1.58
CA GLU A 127 -13.20 -30.66 0.79
C GLU A 127 -11.77 -30.17 1.02
N LEU A 128 -11.30 -30.18 2.27
CA LEU A 128 -9.97 -29.74 2.65
C LEU A 128 -8.89 -30.80 2.46
N GLY A 129 -9.27 -32.05 2.18
CA GLY A 129 -8.34 -33.19 2.11
C GLY A 129 -7.66 -33.46 3.46
N ASP A 130 -8.30 -33.11 4.58
CA ASP A 130 -7.72 -33.22 5.92
C ASP A 130 -8.61 -34.02 6.88
N VAL A 131 -8.22 -35.26 7.13
CA VAL A 131 -8.96 -36.18 7.99
C VAL A 131 -8.99 -35.72 9.46
N ASN A 132 -8.03 -34.88 9.91
CA ASN A 132 -7.99 -34.41 11.28
C ASN A 132 -9.21 -33.55 11.63
N VAL A 133 -9.82 -32.86 10.64
CA VAL A 133 -11.07 -32.11 10.81
C VAL A 133 -12.21 -33.03 11.32
N LEU A 134 -12.17 -34.30 10.94
CA LEU A 134 -13.19 -35.30 11.34
C LEU A 134 -12.87 -36.00 12.66
N ILE A 135 -11.59 -36.35 12.88
CA ILE A 135 -11.19 -37.28 13.96
C ILE A 135 -10.63 -36.56 15.20
N SER A 136 -10.27 -35.26 15.12
CA SER A 136 -9.69 -34.56 16.25
C SER A 136 -10.68 -34.41 17.41
N ASP A 137 -10.24 -34.80 18.61
CA ASP A 137 -10.95 -34.61 19.87
C ASP A 137 -10.92 -33.18 20.40
N GLN A 138 -10.06 -32.33 19.82
CA GLN A 138 -9.98 -30.88 20.14
C GLN A 138 -11.15 -30.09 19.57
N LEU A 139 -11.94 -30.68 18.64
CA LEU A 139 -13.04 -29.99 17.95
C LEU A 139 -14.39 -30.30 18.59
N GLY A 140 -14.88 -29.35 19.39
CA GLY A 140 -16.21 -29.37 20.00
C GLY A 140 -17.33 -28.92 19.04
N SER A 141 -18.57 -28.92 19.57
CA SER A 141 -19.77 -28.47 18.82
C SER A 141 -19.82 -26.97 18.59
N ASP A 142 -19.02 -26.19 19.32
CA ASP A 142 -18.95 -24.74 19.18
C ASP A 142 -17.75 -24.29 18.34
N SER A 143 -16.86 -25.24 18.02
CA SER A 143 -15.70 -24.97 17.16
C SER A 143 -16.14 -24.49 15.79
N ARG A 144 -15.37 -23.57 15.23
CA ARG A 144 -15.64 -22.93 13.94
C ARG A 144 -14.43 -23.01 13.03
N LEU A 145 -14.69 -23.22 11.75
CA LEU A 145 -13.69 -23.20 10.69
C LEU A 145 -13.70 -21.84 10.01
N LEU A 146 -12.55 -21.16 10.00
CA LEU A 146 -12.31 -19.94 9.23
C LEU A 146 -11.64 -20.33 7.91
N LEU A 147 -12.35 -20.08 6.81
CA LEU A 147 -11.90 -20.33 5.43
C LEU A 147 -11.64 -19.03 4.67
N TYR A 148 -10.87 -19.12 3.59
CA TYR A 148 -10.58 -18.00 2.70
C TYR A 148 -10.13 -16.79 3.51
N ARG A 149 -9.07 -16.99 4.29
CA ARG A 149 -8.55 -15.98 5.22
C ARG A 149 -7.68 -14.95 4.52
N ASN A 150 -7.02 -15.33 3.42
CA ASN A 150 -6.35 -14.38 2.55
C ASN A 150 -7.37 -13.42 1.95
N ILE A 151 -7.15 -12.11 2.10
CA ILE A 151 -8.12 -11.08 1.73
C ILE A 151 -8.36 -11.03 0.22
N PHE A 152 -7.35 -11.31 -0.61
CA PHE A 152 -7.52 -11.41 -2.07
C PHE A 152 -8.42 -12.58 -2.46
N GLU A 153 -8.11 -13.77 -1.91
CA GLU A 153 -8.92 -14.96 -2.17
C GLU A 153 -10.35 -14.77 -1.69
N ARG A 154 -10.50 -14.19 -0.50
CA ARG A 154 -11.79 -13.97 0.13
C ARG A 154 -12.69 -13.04 -0.69
N VAL A 155 -12.17 -11.90 -1.14
CA VAL A 155 -12.91 -10.97 -2.00
C VAL A 155 -13.24 -11.61 -3.34
N ASN A 156 -12.30 -12.32 -3.96
CA ASN A 156 -12.52 -13.03 -5.23
C ASN A 156 -13.59 -14.12 -5.12
N LYS A 157 -13.80 -14.72 -3.95
CA LYS A 157 -14.91 -15.69 -3.75
C LYS A 157 -16.27 -15.02 -3.69
N ILE A 158 -16.34 -13.79 -3.21
CA ILE A 158 -17.61 -13.03 -3.08
C ILE A 158 -17.92 -12.27 -4.37
N ALA A 159 -16.91 -11.63 -4.95
CA ALA A 159 -17.04 -10.76 -6.12
C ALA A 159 -16.02 -11.10 -7.22
N PRO A 160 -16.09 -12.32 -7.84
CA PRO A 160 -15.14 -12.78 -8.85
C PRO A 160 -15.20 -11.96 -10.16
N PHE A 161 -16.15 -11.08 -10.28
CA PHE A 161 -16.34 -10.17 -11.41
C PHE A 161 -15.60 -8.83 -11.26
N LEU A 162 -14.94 -8.61 -10.12
CA LEU A 162 -14.07 -7.46 -9.88
C LEU A 162 -12.61 -7.85 -10.07
N THR A 163 -11.80 -6.92 -10.55
CA THR A 163 -10.34 -7.02 -10.53
C THR A 163 -9.82 -6.23 -9.34
N LEU A 164 -9.00 -6.86 -8.50
CA LEU A 164 -8.46 -6.24 -7.32
C LEU A 164 -7.13 -5.53 -7.63
N ASP A 165 -6.92 -4.39 -6.97
CA ASP A 165 -5.61 -3.75 -6.94
C ASP A 165 -4.59 -4.68 -6.26
N PRO A 166 -3.35 -4.79 -6.74
CA PRO A 166 -2.34 -5.62 -6.10
C PRO A 166 -1.87 -5.09 -4.74
N ASP A 167 -2.20 -3.84 -4.37
CA ASP A 167 -1.74 -3.15 -3.18
C ASP A 167 -2.89 -2.75 -2.23
N PRO A 168 -3.48 -3.70 -1.48
CA PRO A 168 -4.38 -3.37 -0.38
C PRO A 168 -3.60 -2.72 0.76
N TYR A 169 -4.27 -1.89 1.56
CA TYR A 169 -3.62 -1.23 2.68
C TYR A 169 -4.41 -1.35 3.97
N ALA A 170 -3.69 -1.49 5.07
CA ALA A 170 -4.26 -1.57 6.40
C ALA A 170 -4.50 -0.18 6.98
N VAL A 171 -5.62 -0.01 7.68
CA VAL A 171 -5.96 1.18 8.46
C VAL A 171 -6.40 0.80 9.86
N THR A 172 -6.14 1.69 10.81
CA THR A 172 -6.57 1.49 12.20
C THR A 172 -7.68 2.47 12.54
N ILE A 173 -8.84 1.94 12.94
CA ILE A 173 -10.04 2.75 13.25
C ILE A 173 -10.68 2.23 14.53
N ASP A 174 -10.93 3.11 15.48
CA ASP A 174 -11.55 2.79 16.76
C ASP A 174 -10.88 1.59 17.47
N GLY A 175 -9.56 1.50 17.35
CA GLY A 175 -8.75 0.46 17.95
C GLY A 175 -8.71 -0.89 17.21
N SER A 176 -9.34 -0.99 16.05
CA SER A 176 -9.38 -2.21 15.21
C SER A 176 -8.64 -2.00 13.89
N ILE A 177 -8.23 -3.11 13.28
CA ILE A 177 -7.51 -3.13 11.99
C ILE A 177 -8.49 -3.50 10.87
N TYR A 178 -8.50 -2.69 9.81
CA TYR A 178 -9.26 -2.94 8.59
C TYR A 178 -8.33 -2.91 7.38
N TRP A 179 -8.66 -3.71 6.38
CA TRP A 179 -8.04 -3.66 5.06
C TRP A 179 -8.92 -2.89 4.10
N ILE A 180 -8.35 -1.92 3.40
CA ILE A 180 -9.02 -1.27 2.27
C ILE A 180 -8.38 -1.78 0.99
N HIS A 181 -9.21 -2.29 0.09
CA HIS A 181 -8.79 -2.88 -1.17
C HIS A 181 -9.53 -2.20 -2.32
N ASP A 182 -8.78 -1.59 -3.22
CA ASP A 182 -9.33 -1.03 -4.42
C ASP A 182 -9.77 -2.13 -5.39
N ALA A 183 -10.95 -1.97 -5.98
CA ALA A 183 -11.49 -2.94 -6.91
C ALA A 183 -12.01 -2.26 -8.18
N TYR A 184 -11.73 -2.90 -9.30
CA TYR A 184 -11.97 -2.37 -10.63
C TYR A 184 -12.98 -3.18 -11.37
N THR A 185 -13.76 -2.48 -12.18
CA THR A 185 -14.47 -3.05 -13.32
C THR A 185 -13.65 -2.82 -14.58
N TYR A 186 -13.63 -3.77 -15.48
CA TYR A 186 -12.90 -3.66 -16.74
C TYR A 186 -13.63 -4.35 -17.90
N THR A 187 -13.29 -3.94 -19.12
CA THR A 187 -13.62 -4.67 -20.35
C THR A 187 -12.56 -4.40 -21.41
N ASN A 188 -12.48 -5.27 -22.39
CA ASN A 188 -11.65 -5.12 -23.60
C ASN A 188 -12.50 -4.78 -24.84
N SER A 189 -13.78 -4.53 -24.66
CA SER A 189 -14.74 -4.39 -25.76
C SER A 189 -15.40 -3.01 -25.81
N PHE A 190 -14.80 -2.00 -25.16
CA PHE A 190 -15.32 -0.64 -25.19
C PHE A 190 -15.06 0.00 -26.57
N PRO A 191 -16.09 0.54 -27.26
CA PRO A 191 -15.94 1.07 -28.61
C PRO A 191 -14.97 2.28 -28.66
N TYR A 192 -14.11 2.31 -29.67
CA TYR A 192 -13.19 3.43 -29.97
C TYR A 192 -12.19 3.79 -28.87
N SER A 193 -11.98 2.93 -27.88
CA SER A 193 -10.99 3.11 -26.85
C SER A 193 -9.69 2.38 -27.19
N SER A 194 -8.55 3.02 -26.90
CA SER A 194 -7.23 2.40 -27.04
C SER A 194 -7.03 1.29 -26.02
N GLU A 195 -6.34 0.23 -26.44
CA GLU A 195 -5.95 -0.86 -25.55
C GLU A 195 -4.74 -0.48 -24.69
N TYR A 196 -4.74 -0.92 -23.44
CA TYR A 196 -3.63 -0.85 -22.52
C TYR A 196 -3.19 -2.27 -22.12
N GLY A 197 -1.88 -2.52 -22.13
CA GLY A 197 -1.31 -3.79 -21.68
C GLY A 197 -1.96 -5.02 -22.32
N GLN A 198 -2.58 -5.88 -21.50
CA GLN A 198 -3.21 -7.13 -21.93
C GLN A 198 -4.63 -6.94 -22.52
N LYS A 199 -4.80 -5.93 -23.36
CA LYS A 199 -6.06 -5.64 -24.08
C LYS A 199 -7.21 -5.10 -23.21
N VAL A 200 -6.93 -4.46 -22.11
CA VAL A 200 -7.94 -3.68 -21.36
C VAL A 200 -8.11 -2.35 -22.05
N ASN A 201 -9.35 -1.99 -22.40
CA ASN A 201 -9.65 -0.69 -23.01
C ASN A 201 -10.74 0.11 -22.27
N TYR A 202 -11.16 -0.39 -21.12
CA TYR A 202 -12.01 0.28 -20.15
C TYR A 202 -11.65 -0.22 -18.75
N LEU A 203 -11.36 0.69 -17.84
CA LEU A 203 -11.08 0.40 -16.44
C LEU A 203 -11.64 1.51 -15.56
N ARG A 204 -12.36 1.14 -14.51
CA ARG A 204 -12.87 2.07 -13.50
C ARG A 204 -12.62 1.53 -12.10
N ASN A 205 -12.13 2.38 -11.20
CA ASN A 205 -12.08 2.07 -9.77
C ASN A 205 -13.45 2.38 -9.13
N SER A 206 -14.41 1.54 -9.40
CA SER A 206 -15.81 1.78 -9.03
C SER A 206 -16.16 1.26 -7.65
N VAL A 207 -15.33 0.40 -7.06
CA VAL A 207 -15.65 -0.25 -5.79
C VAL A 207 -14.46 -0.16 -4.83
N LYS A 208 -14.74 0.17 -3.58
CA LYS A 208 -13.81 0.01 -2.45
C LYS A 208 -14.28 -1.15 -1.59
N VAL A 209 -13.41 -2.08 -1.33
CA VAL A 209 -13.68 -3.23 -0.48
C VAL A 209 -13.04 -2.99 0.87
N VAL A 210 -13.80 -3.11 1.93
CA VAL A 210 -13.31 -3.05 3.31
C VAL A 210 -13.45 -4.42 3.93
N THR A 211 -12.35 -4.95 4.47
CA THR A 211 -12.33 -6.24 5.17
C THR A 211 -11.90 -6.01 6.62
N ASP A 212 -12.70 -6.44 7.57
CA ASP A 212 -12.33 -6.47 8.98
C ASP A 212 -11.29 -7.57 9.22
N ALA A 213 -10.13 -7.22 9.77
CA ALA A 213 -9.03 -8.15 9.95
C ALA A 213 -9.30 -9.25 10.99
N GLN A 214 -10.22 -9.01 11.95
CA GLN A 214 -10.55 -9.96 12.99
C GLN A 214 -11.70 -10.89 12.58
N THR A 215 -12.79 -10.33 12.04
CA THR A 215 -14.01 -11.07 11.74
C THR A 215 -14.05 -11.60 10.31
N GLY A 216 -13.31 -10.97 9.39
CA GLY A 216 -13.34 -11.23 7.96
C GLY A 216 -14.63 -10.76 7.29
N ASP A 217 -15.40 -9.90 7.92
CA ASP A 217 -16.56 -9.27 7.28
C ASP A 217 -16.09 -8.40 6.12
N ILE A 218 -16.82 -8.43 5.02
CA ILE A 218 -16.51 -7.69 3.81
C ILE A 218 -17.66 -6.77 3.45
N ASP A 219 -17.33 -5.51 3.24
CA ASP A 219 -18.23 -4.49 2.72
C ASP A 219 -17.71 -4.00 1.36
N LEU A 220 -18.57 -4.02 0.34
CA LEU A 220 -18.28 -3.49 -0.99
C LEU A 220 -18.99 -2.14 -1.16
N TYR A 221 -18.23 -1.06 -1.16
CA TYR A 221 -18.76 0.28 -1.32
C TYR A 221 -18.68 0.73 -2.78
N LEU A 222 -19.82 1.05 -3.38
CA LEU A 222 -19.92 1.56 -4.74
C LEU A 222 -19.60 3.05 -4.76
N PHE A 223 -18.42 3.40 -5.29
CA PHE A 223 -17.91 4.78 -5.37
C PHE A 223 -18.26 5.46 -6.69
N ASP A 224 -18.35 4.71 -7.78
CA ASP A 224 -18.76 5.25 -9.09
C ASP A 224 -20.07 4.61 -9.55
N GLU A 225 -21.17 5.25 -9.23
CA GLU A 225 -22.52 4.84 -9.68
C GLU A 225 -22.73 5.06 -11.18
N SER A 226 -21.91 5.88 -11.83
CA SER A 226 -21.96 6.13 -13.27
C SER A 226 -21.35 5.02 -14.11
N ASP A 227 -20.55 4.14 -13.48
CA ASP A 227 -19.99 2.96 -14.14
C ASP A 227 -21.08 1.93 -14.43
N PHE A 228 -21.34 1.71 -15.71
CA PHE A 228 -22.40 0.81 -16.15
C PHE A 228 -22.16 -0.66 -15.76
N ILE A 229 -20.91 -1.10 -15.65
CA ILE A 229 -20.56 -2.47 -15.23
C ILE A 229 -20.86 -2.64 -13.76
N ALA A 230 -20.31 -1.77 -12.88
CA ALA A 230 -20.55 -1.83 -11.44
C ALA A 230 -22.03 -1.64 -11.11
N SER A 231 -22.71 -0.69 -11.77
CA SER A 231 -24.16 -0.46 -11.62
C SER A 231 -24.99 -1.70 -12.04
N THR A 232 -24.54 -2.46 -13.03
CA THR A 232 -25.20 -3.71 -13.42
C THR A 232 -25.02 -4.78 -12.36
N TRP A 233 -23.81 -4.99 -11.88
CA TRP A 233 -23.53 -5.96 -10.83
C TRP A 233 -24.24 -5.63 -9.53
N SER A 234 -24.32 -4.35 -9.13
CA SER A 234 -25.05 -3.94 -7.93
C SER A 234 -26.55 -4.23 -8.00
N LYS A 235 -27.15 -4.20 -9.20
CA LYS A 235 -28.55 -4.59 -9.41
C LYS A 235 -28.75 -6.11 -9.38
N ILE A 236 -27.75 -6.88 -9.85
CA ILE A 236 -27.79 -8.35 -9.81
C ILE A 236 -27.63 -8.85 -8.37
N PHE A 237 -26.73 -8.21 -7.60
CA PHE A 237 -26.41 -8.59 -6.23
C PHE A 237 -26.63 -7.42 -5.25
N PRO A 238 -27.86 -6.98 -5.03
CA PRO A 238 -28.14 -5.75 -4.26
C PRO A 238 -27.79 -5.87 -2.77
N THR A 239 -27.59 -7.09 -2.27
CA THR A 239 -27.27 -7.32 -0.85
C THR A 239 -25.78 -7.27 -0.51
N ILE A 240 -24.90 -7.28 -1.52
CA ILE A 240 -23.45 -7.27 -1.29
C ILE A 240 -22.84 -5.88 -1.49
N PHE A 241 -23.54 -4.99 -2.18
CA PHE A 241 -23.08 -3.62 -2.40
C PHE A 241 -23.74 -2.64 -1.43
N LYS A 242 -22.95 -1.71 -0.93
CA LYS A 242 -23.37 -0.54 -0.16
C LYS A 242 -23.06 0.72 -0.97
N SER A 243 -23.80 1.80 -0.73
CA SER A 243 -23.46 3.12 -1.29
C SER A 243 -22.17 3.65 -0.64
N ALA A 244 -21.36 4.41 -1.37
CA ALA A 244 -20.20 5.12 -0.80
C ALA A 244 -20.58 6.08 0.35
N ASN A 245 -21.84 6.52 0.41
CA ASN A 245 -22.35 7.35 1.50
C ASN A 245 -22.59 6.58 2.80
N GLU A 246 -22.65 5.25 2.73
CA GLU A 246 -22.80 4.38 3.91
C GLU A 246 -21.43 4.02 4.53
N MET A 247 -20.32 4.35 3.85
CA MET A 247 -18.99 4.15 4.40
C MET A 247 -18.79 5.07 5.61
N PRO A 248 -18.37 4.53 6.76
CA PRO A 248 -18.04 5.33 7.94
C PRO A 248 -17.04 6.44 7.58
N SER A 249 -17.25 7.64 8.13
CA SER A 249 -16.39 8.80 7.82
C SER A 249 -14.94 8.57 8.21
N SER A 250 -14.68 7.81 9.27
CA SER A 250 -13.35 7.39 9.68
C SER A 250 -12.65 6.53 8.63
N LEU A 251 -13.34 5.55 8.04
CA LEU A 251 -12.81 4.76 6.93
C LEU A 251 -12.64 5.61 5.65
N LYS A 252 -13.62 6.46 5.34
CA LYS A 252 -13.60 7.29 4.15
C LYS A 252 -12.44 8.28 4.14
N ALA A 253 -12.00 8.75 5.31
CA ALA A 253 -10.84 9.62 5.45
C ALA A 253 -9.50 8.97 5.07
N HIS A 254 -9.44 7.64 4.99
CA HIS A 254 -8.26 6.89 4.57
C HIS A 254 -8.30 6.41 3.11
N VAL A 255 -9.39 6.72 2.39
CA VAL A 255 -9.46 6.37 0.96
C VAL A 255 -8.50 7.21 0.16
N ARG A 256 -7.62 6.55 -0.59
CA ARG A 256 -6.57 7.21 -1.40
C ARG A 256 -6.81 7.00 -2.90
N TYR A 257 -6.14 7.80 -3.73
CA TYR A 257 -6.14 7.59 -5.17
C TYR A 257 -5.37 6.30 -5.49
N PRO A 258 -5.95 5.32 -6.22
CA PRO A 258 -5.29 4.04 -6.46
C PRO A 258 -4.08 4.17 -7.38
N GLU A 259 -2.97 3.57 -7.00
CA GLU A 259 -1.70 3.69 -7.72
C GLU A 259 -1.77 3.05 -9.11
N MET A 260 -2.32 1.84 -9.22
CA MET A 260 -2.46 1.14 -10.51
C MET A 260 -3.29 1.96 -11.51
N LEU A 261 -4.42 2.54 -11.06
CA LEU A 261 -5.25 3.39 -11.93
C LEU A 261 -4.49 4.64 -12.35
N PHE A 262 -3.80 5.28 -11.41
CA PHE A 262 -3.02 6.49 -11.66
C PHE A 262 -1.91 6.23 -12.68
N GLN A 263 -1.19 5.12 -12.54
CA GLN A 263 -0.13 4.72 -13.47
C GLN A 263 -0.68 4.53 -14.89
N MET A 264 -1.78 3.78 -15.03
CA MET A 264 -2.42 3.59 -16.35
C MET A 264 -2.89 4.90 -16.97
N GLN A 265 -3.51 5.77 -16.18
CA GLN A 265 -3.95 7.10 -16.64
C GLN A 265 -2.76 8.00 -17.00
N SER A 266 -1.68 7.94 -16.23
CA SER A 266 -0.44 8.67 -16.51
C SER A 266 0.15 8.26 -17.85
N GLU A 267 0.25 6.95 -18.12
CA GLU A 267 0.77 6.45 -19.40
C GLU A 267 -0.12 6.86 -20.58
N MET A 268 -1.44 6.85 -20.42
CA MET A 268 -2.35 7.36 -21.44
C MET A 268 -2.15 8.87 -21.66
N TYR A 269 -1.96 9.62 -20.58
CA TYR A 269 -1.80 11.07 -20.63
C TYR A 269 -0.50 11.50 -21.36
N LEU A 270 0.53 10.64 -21.43
CA LEU A 270 1.76 10.91 -22.20
C LEU A 270 1.49 11.29 -23.67
N ARG A 271 0.38 10.86 -24.23
CA ARG A 271 -0.05 11.14 -25.61
C ARG A 271 -1.28 12.02 -25.66
N TYR A 272 -2.28 11.73 -24.82
CA TYR A 272 -3.60 12.38 -24.89
C TYR A 272 -3.64 13.77 -24.25
N HIS A 273 -2.53 14.29 -23.72
CA HIS A 273 -2.42 15.70 -23.38
C HIS A 273 -2.28 16.59 -24.62
N VAL A 274 -1.91 16.02 -25.79
CA VAL A 274 -1.85 16.71 -27.07
C VAL A 274 -3.26 16.83 -27.62
N THR A 275 -3.75 18.06 -27.77
CA THR A 275 -5.11 18.36 -28.23
C THR A 275 -5.20 18.69 -29.72
N ASP A 276 -4.09 19.04 -30.35
CA ASP A 276 -3.99 19.28 -31.78
C ASP A 276 -3.85 17.95 -32.54
N ALA A 277 -4.74 17.73 -33.50
CA ALA A 277 -4.81 16.46 -34.22
C ALA A 277 -3.59 16.23 -35.16
N ASP A 278 -3.06 17.29 -35.75
CA ASP A 278 -1.91 17.19 -36.65
C ASP A 278 -0.62 16.90 -35.85
N VAL A 279 -0.45 17.58 -34.70
CA VAL A 279 0.66 17.33 -33.76
C VAL A 279 0.58 15.91 -33.18
N PHE A 280 -0.63 15.47 -32.82
CA PHE A 280 -0.87 14.12 -32.32
C PHE A 280 -0.52 13.04 -33.39
N PHE A 281 -0.93 13.29 -34.66
CA PHE A 281 -0.72 12.36 -35.74
C PHE A 281 0.77 12.14 -36.08
N VAL A 282 1.57 13.22 -36.03
CA VAL A 282 3.03 13.14 -36.30
C VAL A 282 3.81 12.71 -35.07
N GLY A 283 3.20 12.67 -33.90
CA GLY A 283 3.82 12.24 -32.64
C GLY A 283 4.74 13.30 -32.04
N GLU A 284 4.60 14.57 -32.42
CA GLU A 284 5.27 15.68 -31.79
C GLU A 284 4.66 15.99 -30.39
N ASP A 285 5.47 16.57 -29.50
CA ASP A 285 5.08 16.94 -28.13
C ASP A 285 4.61 15.77 -27.25
N PHE A 286 4.93 14.51 -27.59
CA PHE A 286 4.67 13.40 -26.68
C PHE A 286 5.61 13.45 -25.48
N TRP A 287 5.11 12.98 -24.35
CA TRP A 287 5.86 12.92 -23.10
C TRP A 287 6.35 11.51 -22.78
N SER A 288 7.21 11.42 -21.78
CA SER A 288 7.70 10.17 -21.23
C SER A 288 7.78 10.26 -19.70
N ILE A 289 7.66 9.13 -19.03
CA ILE A 289 8.02 9.01 -17.62
C ILE A 289 9.53 9.03 -17.52
N PRO A 290 10.14 9.89 -16.68
CA PRO A 290 11.59 9.92 -16.50
C PRO A 290 12.11 8.66 -15.82
N THR A 291 13.43 8.45 -15.87
CA THR A 291 14.13 7.41 -15.10
C THR A 291 14.83 8.02 -13.89
N GLU A 292 15.03 7.18 -12.88
CA GLU A 292 15.81 7.45 -11.66
C GLU A 292 16.71 6.27 -11.33
N LYS A 293 17.66 6.47 -10.40
CA LYS A 293 18.48 5.39 -9.85
C LYS A 293 17.91 4.92 -8.51
N PHE A 294 17.50 3.68 -8.47
CA PHE A 294 17.10 3.01 -7.24
C PHE A 294 17.99 1.79 -7.00
N LYS A 295 18.59 1.67 -5.82
CA LYS A 295 19.56 0.60 -5.52
C LYS A 295 20.61 0.42 -6.62
N GLN A 296 21.16 1.52 -7.11
CA GLN A 296 22.14 1.59 -8.19
C GLN A 296 21.67 1.01 -9.55
N LYS A 297 20.37 0.80 -9.74
CA LYS A 297 19.76 0.41 -11.01
C LYS A 297 18.90 1.54 -11.54
N GLU A 298 18.95 1.70 -12.86
CA GLU A 298 18.03 2.62 -13.54
C GLU A 298 16.64 1.97 -13.65
N GLN A 299 15.63 2.71 -13.23
CA GLN A 299 14.21 2.34 -13.34
C GLN A 299 13.39 3.56 -13.74
N LEU A 300 12.15 3.33 -14.21
CA LEU A 300 11.20 4.43 -14.36
C LEU A 300 10.82 4.98 -12.98
N VAL A 301 10.62 6.29 -12.88
CA VAL A 301 10.04 6.90 -11.68
C VAL A 301 8.66 6.32 -11.45
N GLU A 302 8.43 5.76 -10.27
CA GLU A 302 7.13 5.26 -9.85
C GLU A 302 6.29 6.39 -9.22
N PRO A 303 4.95 6.35 -9.32
CA PRO A 303 4.10 7.28 -8.59
C PRO A 303 4.35 7.20 -7.09
N TYR A 304 4.29 8.33 -6.40
CA TYR A 304 4.46 8.37 -4.94
C TYR A 304 3.49 9.35 -4.28
N TYR A 305 3.07 9.01 -3.07
CA TYR A 305 2.18 9.83 -2.28
C TYR A 305 2.93 10.93 -1.54
N VAL A 306 2.34 12.11 -1.54
CA VAL A 306 2.83 13.28 -0.79
C VAL A 306 1.68 13.99 -0.10
N VAL A 307 1.97 14.63 1.04
CA VAL A 307 1.08 15.62 1.66
C VAL A 307 1.62 17.00 1.29
N MET A 308 0.88 17.75 0.50
CA MET A 308 1.32 19.08 0.05
C MET A 308 0.13 19.99 -0.29
N THR A 309 0.36 21.29 -0.27
CA THR A 309 -0.58 22.24 -0.85
C THR A 309 -0.35 22.31 -2.36
N LEU A 310 -1.32 21.84 -3.13
CA LEU A 310 -1.25 21.85 -4.59
C LEU A 310 -1.32 23.30 -5.13
N PRO A 311 -0.64 23.62 -6.26
CA PRO A 311 -0.69 24.96 -6.83
C PRO A 311 -2.12 25.43 -7.12
N GLY A 312 -2.48 26.58 -6.53
CA GLY A 312 -3.82 27.17 -6.63
C GLY A 312 -4.82 26.71 -5.58
N GLU A 313 -4.43 25.82 -4.68
CA GLU A 313 -5.21 25.42 -3.51
C GLU A 313 -4.71 26.13 -2.24
N SER A 314 -5.50 26.12 -1.17
CA SER A 314 -5.19 26.77 0.11
C SER A 314 -4.88 25.79 1.24
N GLU A 315 -5.22 24.53 1.07
CA GLU A 315 -5.11 23.49 2.08
C GLU A 315 -4.16 22.39 1.63
N GLU A 316 -3.54 21.70 2.60
CA GLU A 316 -2.75 20.50 2.36
C GLU A 316 -3.67 19.36 1.91
N GLU A 317 -3.24 18.57 0.93
CA GLU A 317 -3.93 17.40 0.43
C GLU A 317 -2.96 16.20 0.36
N PHE A 318 -3.49 15.01 0.54
CA PHE A 318 -2.81 13.77 0.21
C PHE A 318 -2.98 13.50 -1.28
N ALA A 319 -1.89 13.54 -2.02
CA ALA A 319 -1.90 13.40 -3.46
C ALA A 319 -0.88 12.38 -3.94
N LEU A 320 -1.22 11.65 -4.99
CA LEU A 320 -0.31 10.77 -5.72
C LEU A 320 0.26 11.57 -6.90
N ILE A 321 1.58 11.67 -7.02
CA ILE A 321 2.22 12.49 -8.06
C ILE A 321 3.20 11.72 -8.92
N LEU A 322 3.38 12.19 -10.18
CA LEU A 322 4.33 11.65 -11.14
C LEU A 322 4.83 12.76 -12.06
N PRO A 323 6.16 12.94 -12.22
CA PRO A 323 6.73 13.87 -13.17
C PRO A 323 6.72 13.36 -14.61
N PHE A 324 6.75 14.28 -15.57
CA PHE A 324 6.87 13.99 -17.01
C PHE A 324 7.96 14.79 -17.67
N ASN A 325 8.67 14.16 -18.58
CA ASN A 325 9.64 14.76 -19.48
C ASN A 325 9.07 14.84 -20.91
N PRO A 326 9.49 15.79 -21.75
CA PRO A 326 9.28 15.64 -23.18
C PRO A 326 9.98 14.37 -23.69
N GLN A 327 9.39 13.71 -24.64
CA GLN A 327 9.99 12.52 -25.23
C GLN A 327 11.43 12.82 -25.74
N ASN A 328 12.37 11.95 -25.38
CA ASN A 328 13.80 12.08 -25.74
C ASN A 328 14.52 13.31 -25.16
N ARG A 329 13.99 13.93 -24.11
CA ARG A 329 14.66 15.04 -23.40
C ARG A 329 14.69 14.76 -21.90
N PRO A 330 15.79 15.12 -21.21
CA PRO A 330 15.94 14.79 -19.78
C PRO A 330 15.30 15.82 -18.83
N ASN A 331 14.88 16.98 -19.32
CA ASN A 331 14.27 18.03 -18.49
C ASN A 331 12.80 17.73 -18.17
N THR A 332 12.35 18.07 -16.97
CA THR A 332 10.93 17.94 -16.59
C THR A 332 10.11 19.09 -17.16
N ILE A 333 8.96 18.76 -17.76
CA ILE A 333 8.03 19.74 -18.36
C ILE A 333 6.71 19.86 -17.61
N ALA A 334 6.29 18.79 -16.95
CA ALA A 334 5.00 18.72 -16.27
C ALA A 334 5.01 17.69 -15.15
N TRP A 335 3.97 17.67 -14.37
CA TRP A 335 3.66 16.60 -13.44
C TRP A 335 2.15 16.43 -13.29
N LEU A 336 1.73 15.24 -12.93
CA LEU A 336 0.33 14.87 -12.71
C LEU A 336 0.10 14.64 -11.22
N ALA A 337 -1.07 15.05 -10.72
CA ALA A 337 -1.54 14.79 -9.36
C ALA A 337 -2.87 14.05 -9.39
N GLY A 338 -2.95 12.94 -8.70
CA GLY A 338 -4.18 12.24 -8.34
C GLY A 338 -4.60 12.63 -6.91
N ARG A 339 -5.76 13.26 -6.77
CA ARG A 339 -6.22 13.87 -5.52
C ARG A 339 -7.01 12.85 -4.69
N SER A 340 -6.71 12.76 -3.39
CA SER A 340 -7.31 11.76 -2.49
C SER A 340 -8.34 12.33 -1.52
N ASP A 341 -8.33 13.64 -1.24
CA ASP A 341 -9.07 14.20 -0.11
C ASP A 341 -10.41 14.82 -0.49
N GLY A 342 -11.41 14.60 0.38
CA GLY A 342 -12.70 15.26 0.37
C GLY A 342 -13.41 15.24 -0.98
N ASP A 343 -13.94 16.40 -1.39
CA ASP A 343 -14.63 16.59 -2.68
C ASP A 343 -13.71 16.52 -3.90
N ASN A 344 -12.40 16.47 -3.67
CA ASN A 344 -11.38 16.36 -4.71
C ASN A 344 -10.97 14.92 -5.01
N TYR A 345 -11.42 13.96 -4.20
CA TYR A 345 -11.14 12.54 -4.43
C TYR A 345 -11.46 12.12 -5.87
N GLY A 346 -10.51 11.41 -6.47
CA GLY A 346 -10.65 10.87 -7.83
C GLY A 346 -10.39 11.87 -8.96
N LYS A 347 -10.08 13.14 -8.66
CA LYS A 347 -9.71 14.13 -9.67
C LYS A 347 -8.23 14.03 -10.02
N LEU A 348 -7.93 14.10 -11.32
CA LEU A 348 -6.59 14.27 -11.85
C LEU A 348 -6.34 15.74 -12.18
N ARG A 349 -5.13 16.23 -11.88
CA ARG A 349 -4.70 17.57 -12.23
C ARG A 349 -3.28 17.58 -12.80
N ALA A 350 -3.13 18.07 -14.02
CA ALA A 350 -1.84 18.23 -14.65
C ALA A 350 -1.32 19.65 -14.47
N TYR A 351 -0.07 19.78 -14.07
CA TYR A 351 0.64 21.05 -13.91
C TYR A 351 1.78 21.10 -14.91
N ARG A 352 1.81 22.15 -15.74
CA ARG A 352 2.89 22.39 -16.70
C ARG A 352 3.80 23.48 -16.20
N PHE A 353 5.10 23.30 -16.32
CA PHE A 353 6.06 24.35 -16.05
C PHE A 353 6.09 25.38 -17.19
N PRO A 354 6.33 26.68 -16.88
CA PRO A 354 6.51 27.68 -17.92
C PRO A 354 7.65 27.32 -18.87
N THR A 355 7.44 27.53 -20.16
CA THR A 355 8.42 27.19 -21.21
C THR A 355 9.73 27.98 -21.12
N GLU A 356 9.68 29.17 -20.52
CA GLU A 356 10.86 30.04 -20.32
C GLU A 356 11.76 29.53 -19.19
N ARG A 357 11.31 28.55 -18.42
CA ARG A 357 12.06 28.00 -17.29
C ARG A 357 12.40 26.54 -17.53
N GLN A 358 13.67 26.25 -17.65
CA GLN A 358 14.14 24.88 -17.72
C GLN A 358 14.20 24.28 -16.31
N ILE A 359 13.46 23.19 -16.08
CA ILE A 359 13.52 22.39 -14.88
C ILE A 359 14.34 21.13 -15.17
N ASN A 360 15.40 20.90 -14.40
CA ASN A 360 16.15 19.66 -14.48
C ASN A 360 15.23 18.47 -14.18
N GLY A 361 15.30 17.43 -14.97
CA GLY A 361 14.58 16.19 -14.68
C GLY A 361 15.37 15.25 -13.75
N PRO A 362 14.74 14.18 -13.26
CA PRO A 362 15.36 13.24 -12.32
C PRO A 362 16.74 12.77 -12.78
N THR A 363 16.88 12.30 -14.01
CA THR A 363 18.16 11.83 -14.57
C THR A 363 19.26 12.91 -14.56
N GLN A 364 18.91 14.18 -14.76
CA GLN A 364 19.87 15.28 -14.68
C GLN A 364 20.31 15.55 -13.25
N ILE A 365 19.39 15.51 -12.30
CA ILE A 365 19.70 15.64 -10.87
C ILE A 365 20.59 14.49 -10.40
N GLU A 366 20.28 13.28 -10.79
CA GLU A 366 21.13 12.10 -10.52
C GLU A 366 22.56 12.27 -11.03
N ALA A 367 22.68 12.78 -12.25
CA ALA A 367 24.00 13.06 -12.83
C ALA A 367 24.77 14.14 -12.04
N LEU A 368 24.08 15.19 -11.55
CA LEU A 368 24.68 16.21 -10.71
C LEU A 368 25.15 15.65 -9.36
N ILE A 369 24.32 14.79 -8.72
CA ILE A 369 24.67 14.10 -7.46
C ILE A 369 25.91 13.23 -7.66
N ASP A 370 25.96 12.44 -8.74
CA ASP A 370 27.10 11.56 -9.04
C ASP A 370 28.40 12.32 -9.36
N GLN A 371 28.27 13.54 -9.91
CA GLN A 371 29.40 14.40 -10.27
C GLN A 371 29.91 15.25 -9.12
N ASP A 372 29.16 15.39 -8.03
CA ASP A 372 29.61 16.12 -6.87
C ASP A 372 30.73 15.34 -6.16
N PRO A 373 31.97 15.96 -6.05
CA PRO A 373 33.12 15.22 -5.52
C PRO A 373 32.96 14.79 -4.05
N ALA A 374 32.28 15.58 -3.22
CA ALA A 374 32.09 15.29 -1.82
C ALA A 374 31.10 14.14 -1.62
N ILE A 375 29.99 14.16 -2.35
CA ILE A 375 28.95 13.12 -2.30
C ILE A 375 29.52 11.82 -2.87
N SER A 376 30.12 11.86 -4.07
CA SER A 376 30.68 10.69 -4.75
C SER A 376 31.76 10.00 -3.92
N GLN A 377 32.67 10.79 -3.30
CA GLN A 377 33.69 10.25 -2.39
C GLN A 377 33.07 9.54 -1.20
N GLN A 378 32.04 10.13 -0.59
CA GLN A 378 31.40 9.58 0.62
C GLN A 378 30.63 8.31 0.31
N ILE A 379 29.85 8.27 -0.78
CA ILE A 379 29.13 7.09 -1.25
C ILE A 379 30.14 5.95 -1.52
N THR A 380 31.23 6.23 -2.24
CA THR A 380 32.26 5.23 -2.54
C THR A 380 32.92 4.67 -1.28
N LEU A 381 33.14 5.52 -0.28
CA LEU A 381 33.72 5.08 1.00
C LEU A 381 32.77 4.15 1.76
N TRP A 382 31.49 4.44 1.76
CA TRP A 382 30.47 3.64 2.43
C TRP A 382 30.14 2.32 1.71
N ASP A 383 30.27 2.29 0.38
CA ASP A 383 30.05 1.09 -0.43
C ASP A 383 31.26 0.14 -0.44
N SER A 384 32.18 0.33 0.53
CA SER A 384 33.37 -0.50 0.70
C SER A 384 33.15 -1.58 1.76
N ALA A 385 33.95 -2.62 1.72
CA ALA A 385 34.07 -3.81 2.58
C ALA A 385 33.11 -3.91 3.80
N GLY A 386 31.95 -4.51 3.60
CA GLY A 386 31.06 -4.91 4.68
C GLY A 386 29.77 -4.08 4.80
N SER A 387 29.59 -3.09 3.95
CA SER A 387 28.34 -2.31 3.84
C SER A 387 27.92 -2.08 2.39
N GLU A 388 26.66 -1.84 2.17
CA GLU A 388 26.03 -1.53 0.90
C GLU A 388 25.31 -0.18 1.02
N VAL A 389 25.55 0.72 0.07
CA VAL A 389 24.79 1.97 -0.04
C VAL A 389 23.55 1.73 -0.87
N ILE A 390 22.41 2.07 -0.27
CA ILE A 390 21.11 2.01 -0.96
C ILE A 390 20.67 3.46 -1.22
N ARG A 391 20.62 3.84 -2.48
CA ARG A 391 19.97 5.07 -2.92
C ARG A 391 18.48 4.82 -2.96
N GLY A 392 17.70 5.64 -2.27
CA GLY A 392 16.24 5.61 -2.33
C GLY A 392 15.71 6.32 -3.57
N ASN A 393 14.40 6.38 -3.72
CA ASN A 393 13.77 7.07 -4.84
C ASN A 393 14.06 8.58 -4.79
N LEU A 394 14.29 9.18 -5.96
CA LEU A 394 14.46 10.62 -6.10
C LEU A 394 13.09 11.31 -6.17
N LEU A 395 12.63 11.84 -5.07
CA LEU A 395 11.33 12.52 -4.97
C LEU A 395 11.42 13.94 -5.53
N MET A 396 10.59 14.25 -6.51
CA MET A 396 10.41 15.60 -7.03
C MET A 396 9.27 16.29 -6.27
N ILE A 397 9.56 17.35 -5.53
CA ILE A 397 8.58 18.09 -4.71
C ILE A 397 8.40 19.47 -5.27
N PRO A 398 7.28 19.78 -5.95
CA PRO A 398 6.96 21.13 -6.41
C PRO A 398 6.68 22.06 -5.22
N ILE A 399 7.34 23.20 -5.16
CA ILE A 399 7.13 24.22 -4.12
C ILE A 399 6.96 25.59 -4.80
N GLY A 400 5.74 26.09 -4.79
CA GLY A 400 5.41 27.34 -5.48
C GLY A 400 5.77 27.28 -6.97
N ASN A 401 6.68 28.14 -7.41
CA ASN A 401 7.20 28.13 -8.78
C ASN A 401 8.54 27.37 -8.92
N SER A 402 8.97 26.65 -7.90
CA SER A 402 10.24 25.90 -7.88
C SER A 402 10.00 24.42 -7.68
N VAL A 403 11.06 23.66 -7.87
CA VAL A 403 11.08 22.22 -7.61
C VAL A 403 12.30 21.91 -6.76
N ILE A 404 12.10 21.18 -5.69
CA ILE A 404 13.19 20.53 -4.96
C ILE A 404 13.17 19.04 -5.25
N TYR A 405 14.34 18.45 -5.27
CA TYR A 405 14.54 17.01 -5.36
C TYR A 405 15.10 16.53 -4.05
N VAL A 406 14.61 15.40 -3.56
CA VAL A 406 15.02 14.80 -2.29
C VAL A 406 15.32 13.35 -2.52
N GLU A 407 16.55 12.94 -2.21
CA GLU A 407 16.99 11.54 -2.30
C GLU A 407 17.53 11.07 -0.96
N PRO A 408 16.88 10.10 -0.30
CA PRO A 408 17.40 9.50 0.91
C PRO A 408 18.50 8.48 0.60
N ILE A 409 19.58 8.51 1.38
CA ILE A 409 20.70 7.57 1.27
C ILE A 409 20.71 6.68 2.50
N TYR A 410 20.57 5.38 2.27
CA TYR A 410 20.61 4.37 3.33
C TYR A 410 21.91 3.58 3.30
N LEU A 411 22.34 3.17 4.47
CA LEU A 411 23.46 2.26 4.66
C LEU A 411 22.96 0.93 5.23
N GLN A 412 23.34 -0.16 4.63
CA GLN A 412 22.99 -1.50 5.10
C GLN A 412 24.24 -2.31 5.33
N ALA A 413 24.45 -2.80 6.57
CA ALA A 413 25.54 -3.71 6.85
C ALA A 413 25.28 -5.08 6.20
N SER A 414 26.31 -5.67 5.57
CA SER A 414 26.21 -6.98 4.90
C SER A 414 25.80 -8.11 5.87
N SER A 415 26.06 -7.97 7.16
CA SER A 415 25.70 -8.93 8.22
C SER A 415 24.29 -8.74 8.76
N ARG A 416 23.67 -7.57 8.54
CA ARG A 416 22.31 -7.24 9.00
C ARG A 416 21.57 -6.56 7.86
N LYS A 417 20.55 -7.19 7.35
CA LYS A 417 19.72 -6.65 6.27
C LYS A 417 18.70 -5.61 6.78
N LEU A 418 19.18 -4.63 7.50
CA LEU A 418 18.37 -3.52 8.04
C LEU A 418 18.96 -2.21 7.55
N PRO A 419 18.38 -1.55 6.54
CA PRO A 419 18.82 -0.26 6.05
C PRO A 419 18.59 0.83 7.09
N GLN A 420 19.57 1.72 7.27
CA GLN A 420 19.49 2.89 8.15
C GLN A 420 19.66 4.15 7.30
N LEU A 421 18.80 5.14 7.47
CA LEU A 421 18.96 6.43 6.82
C LEU A 421 20.20 7.13 7.40
N VAL A 422 21.15 7.45 6.54
CA VAL A 422 22.40 8.09 6.99
C VAL A 422 22.58 9.49 6.43
N ARG A 423 21.97 9.80 5.27
CA ARG A 423 22.00 11.13 4.66
C ARG A 423 20.73 11.37 3.85
N VAL A 424 20.45 12.65 3.63
CA VAL A 424 19.43 13.13 2.69
C VAL A 424 20.12 14.09 1.73
N VAL A 425 20.00 13.82 0.45
CA VAL A 425 20.44 14.74 -0.60
C VAL A 425 19.26 15.62 -1.00
N VAL A 426 19.45 16.92 -1.00
CA VAL A 426 18.47 17.89 -1.49
C VAL A 426 19.08 18.67 -2.65
N ALA A 427 18.34 18.78 -3.75
CA ALA A 427 18.77 19.55 -4.91
C ALA A 427 17.71 20.57 -5.35
N ASN A 428 18.16 21.77 -5.72
CA ASN A 428 17.35 22.80 -6.36
C ASN A 428 18.13 23.40 -7.52
N GLY A 429 17.69 23.14 -8.74
CA GLY A 429 18.43 23.55 -9.93
C GLY A 429 19.81 22.85 -9.99
N ASN A 430 20.89 23.62 -9.85
CA ASN A 430 22.26 23.13 -9.84
C ASN A 430 22.90 23.15 -8.44
N VAL A 431 22.16 23.53 -7.42
CA VAL A 431 22.62 23.54 -6.02
C VAL A 431 22.26 22.21 -5.40
N ILE A 432 23.24 21.55 -4.79
CA ILE A 432 23.06 20.25 -4.13
C ILE A 432 23.65 20.32 -2.74
N ALA A 433 22.94 19.79 -1.78
CA ALA A 433 23.41 19.59 -0.41
C ALA A 433 23.15 18.15 0.03
N MET A 434 24.06 17.56 0.80
CA MET A 434 23.88 16.26 1.43
C MET A 434 24.16 16.37 2.92
N GLU A 435 23.14 16.18 3.73
CA GLU A 435 23.19 16.36 5.18
C GLU A 435 22.56 15.16 5.93
N GLU A 436 22.58 15.18 7.24
CA GLU A 436 22.07 14.08 8.08
C GLU A 436 20.55 13.96 8.04
N ASP A 437 19.88 15.07 7.82
CA ASP A 437 18.41 15.12 7.72
C ASP A 437 17.96 16.17 6.68
N PHE A 438 16.67 16.09 6.34
CA PHE A 438 16.05 16.95 5.34
C PHE A 438 16.05 18.43 5.74
N ALA A 439 15.83 18.74 7.03
CA ALA A 439 15.75 20.13 7.49
C ALA A 439 17.11 20.81 7.37
N THR A 440 18.19 20.12 7.76
CA THR A 440 19.57 20.62 7.67
C THR A 440 19.99 20.81 6.20
N ALA A 441 19.56 19.92 5.31
CA ALA A 441 19.90 20.01 3.89
C ALA A 441 19.19 21.16 3.14
N LEU A 442 18.14 21.75 3.72
CA LEU A 442 17.43 22.89 3.15
C LEU A 442 18.07 24.26 3.46
N TYR A 443 18.98 24.33 4.46
CA TYR A 443 19.68 25.57 4.87
C TYR A 443 21.07 25.66 4.28
#